data_c6f17c8b5cd6f85af6266ed1989e84cc
#
_entry.id   c6f17c8b5cd6f85af6266ed1989e84cc
#
_cell.length_a   1.000
_cell.length_b   1.000
_cell.length_c   1.000
_cell.angle_alpha   90.00
_cell.angle_beta   90.00
_cell.angle_gamma   90.00
#
_symmetry.space_group_name_H-M   'P 1'
#
loop_
_entity.id
_entity.type
_entity.pdbx_description
1 polymer ?
#
loop_
_entity_poly.entity_id
_entity_poly.type
_entity_poly.pdbx_seq_one_letter_code
_entity_poly.pdbx_strand_id
1 'polypeptide(L)'
;MVNLLIETHNLSKTETLTIHTASFMKTITHLLALLAAAVCLSFAAETWACTSAVISGKVTPDGRPLLWNIRDTDFRLNHMAYVKGQRYDFVANVNSANFPALKEAWMGSNSAGFALMNTQSYNLVEVKPGEERGEANGRIIYRALELCATVQEFCHFLDTLQKPSYIEANFGVIDAQGGAAMFEVDYYGYTMYDANNPKDAPYGYIARTNFSFAGKVNQGSGYVRYMEADGTLMQASAMSQITPLWMVNRLSRSFCNRLLQVDLRDGCHNQPEASGWFVDQDFIPRNSTSCSIIVQGVKPGENPALTTLWTLLGYPPTGLLVPLWVSDNMPPMVAYDARFKAAPLSHQSISMADRQVFAYHQGMGTGKYLHWEALWNRQGNGLMQQLQPLEAELYRQSEATLTRWRQSGKPDQKEMKQLYEAIEAKIQESLLRW
;
A
#
# COMPACT_ATOMS: atom_id res chain seq x y z
N MET A 1 28.21 81.67 11.55
CA MET A 1 27.93 80.94 10.29
C MET A 1 28.53 79.55 10.22
N VAL A 2 29.70 79.29 10.79
CA VAL A 2 30.37 77.96 10.78
C VAL A 2 29.64 76.92 11.69
N ASN A 3 29.10 77.31 12.82
CA ASN A 3 28.38 76.35 13.73
C ASN A 3 27.02 75.86 13.19
N LEU A 4 26.34 76.66 12.34
CA LEU A 4 25.05 76.26 11.76
C LEU A 4 25.21 75.21 10.65
N LEU A 5 26.34 75.25 9.91
CA LEU A 5 26.66 74.29 8.84
C LEU A 5 27.10 72.93 9.37
N ILE A 6 27.69 72.86 10.59
CA ILE A 6 28.06 71.58 11.24
C ILE A 6 26.83 70.85 11.78
N GLU A 7 25.85 71.56 12.32
CA GLU A 7 24.59 70.94 12.81
C GLU A 7 23.72 70.38 11.68
N THR A 8 23.61 71.10 10.53
CA THR A 8 22.84 70.60 9.38
C THR A 8 23.50 69.41 8.70
N HIS A 9 24.84 69.29 8.72
CA HIS A 9 25.55 68.19 8.14
C HIS A 9 25.48 66.90 9.01
N ASN A 10 25.41 67.06 10.34
CA ASN A 10 25.25 65.94 11.28
C ASN A 10 23.81 65.39 11.28
N LEU A 11 22.77 66.26 11.15
CA LEU A 11 21.39 65.84 11.02
C LEU A 11 21.13 65.00 9.77
N SER A 12 21.69 65.44 8.60
CA SER A 12 21.57 64.70 7.35
C SER A 12 22.25 63.30 7.38
N LYS A 13 23.39 63.18 8.04
CA LYS A 13 24.10 61.91 8.18
C LYS A 13 23.33 60.94 9.10
N THR A 14 22.70 61.44 10.18
CA THR A 14 21.96 60.63 11.12
C THR A 14 20.65 60.11 10.51
N GLU A 15 19.95 60.95 9.73
CA GLU A 15 18.72 60.57 9.01
C GLU A 15 19.03 59.54 7.91
N THR A 16 20.12 59.71 7.13
CA THR A 16 20.52 58.75 6.11
C THR A 16 20.93 57.41 6.70
N LEU A 17 21.61 57.41 7.84
CA LEU A 17 21.99 56.18 8.54
C LEU A 17 20.76 55.44 9.08
N THR A 18 19.75 56.16 9.61
CA THR A 18 18.53 55.57 10.12
C THR A 18 17.65 54.99 9.01
N ILE A 19 17.61 55.60 7.84
CA ILE A 19 16.90 55.08 6.65
C ILE A 19 17.58 53.82 6.12
N HIS A 20 18.91 53.79 6.07
CA HIS A 20 19.64 52.60 5.62
C HIS A 20 19.50 51.40 6.61
N THR A 21 19.52 51.66 7.90
CA THR A 21 19.30 50.59 8.91
C THR A 21 17.89 50.06 8.90
N ALA A 22 16.88 50.93 8.75
CA ALA A 22 15.47 50.50 8.63
C ALA A 22 15.20 49.68 7.33
N SER A 23 15.84 50.09 6.19
CA SER A 23 15.74 49.35 4.96
C SER A 23 16.45 47.97 5.04
N PHE A 24 17.64 47.92 5.65
CA PHE A 24 18.39 46.69 5.89
C PHE A 24 17.65 45.72 6.82
N MET A 25 17.04 46.23 7.92
CA MET A 25 16.22 45.40 8.79
C MET A 25 14.97 44.85 8.10
N LYS A 26 14.29 45.63 7.24
CA LYS A 26 13.18 45.15 6.44
C LYS A 26 13.61 44.01 5.48
N THR A 27 14.76 44.17 4.84
CA THR A 27 15.30 43.13 3.94
C THR A 27 15.64 41.84 4.69
N ILE A 28 16.24 41.93 5.89
CA ILE A 28 16.49 40.76 6.75
C ILE A 28 15.19 40.09 7.18
N THR A 29 14.18 40.87 7.56
CA THR A 29 12.88 40.32 7.98
C THR A 29 12.19 39.60 6.82
N HIS A 30 12.27 40.14 5.59
CA HIS A 30 11.75 39.45 4.41
C HIS A 30 12.53 38.18 4.08
N LEU A 31 13.86 38.20 4.21
CA LEU A 31 14.70 37.01 3.99
C LEU A 31 14.40 35.92 5.02
N LEU A 32 14.23 36.29 6.28
CA LEU A 32 13.85 35.36 7.35
C LEU A 32 12.43 34.80 7.18
N ALA A 33 11.50 35.63 6.71
CA ALA A 33 10.14 35.19 6.39
C ALA A 33 10.12 34.23 5.18
N LEU A 34 10.94 34.49 4.15
CA LEU A 34 11.11 33.60 3.01
C LEU A 34 11.82 32.30 3.39
N LEU A 35 12.82 32.35 4.28
CA LEU A 35 13.47 31.14 4.82
C LEU A 35 12.48 30.32 5.68
N ALA A 36 11.70 30.99 6.54
CA ALA A 36 10.68 30.32 7.34
C ALA A 36 9.58 29.69 6.44
N ALA A 37 9.14 30.38 5.41
CA ALA A 37 8.21 29.84 4.41
C ALA A 37 8.82 28.66 3.63
N ALA A 38 10.08 28.74 3.24
CA ALA A 38 10.81 27.63 2.58
C ALA A 38 11.00 26.43 3.52
N VAL A 39 11.24 26.63 4.81
CA VAL A 39 11.31 25.59 5.83
C VAL A 39 9.92 24.99 6.10
N CYS A 40 8.86 25.78 6.13
CA CYS A 40 7.49 25.28 6.24
C CYS A 40 7.03 24.50 5.01
N LEU A 41 7.52 24.82 3.81
CA LEU A 41 7.24 24.08 2.57
C LEU A 41 8.02 22.76 2.48
N SER A 42 9.10 22.59 3.25
CA SER A 42 9.87 21.32 3.29
C SER A 42 9.30 20.27 4.26
N PHE A 43 8.35 20.62 5.10
CA PHE A 43 7.51 19.66 5.82
C PHE A 43 6.25 19.35 4.99
N ALA A 44 6.43 18.84 3.77
CA ALA A 44 5.36 18.09 3.12
C ALA A 44 5.11 16.88 4.02
N ALA A 45 3.99 16.87 4.74
CA ALA A 45 3.55 15.70 5.48
C ALA A 45 3.66 14.49 4.54
N GLU A 46 4.43 13.47 4.93
CA GLU A 46 4.50 12.23 4.15
C GLU A 46 3.09 11.67 4.08
N THR A 47 2.44 11.85 2.95
CA THR A 47 1.09 11.32 2.73
C THR A 47 1.20 9.83 2.58
N TRP A 48 0.55 9.07 3.43
CA TRP A 48 0.42 7.62 3.30
C TRP A 48 -0.17 7.32 1.94
N ALA A 49 0.48 6.43 1.21
CA ALA A 49 0.20 6.32 -0.21
C ALA A 49 0.09 4.86 -0.63
N CYS A 50 -1.09 4.29 -0.58
CA CYS A 50 -1.40 2.95 -1.05
C CYS A 50 -1.72 2.91 -2.55
N THR A 51 -1.68 1.73 -3.16
CA THR A 51 -2.21 1.44 -4.49
C THR A 51 -3.04 0.17 -4.41
N SER A 52 -4.20 0.14 -5.07
CA SER A 52 -5.11 -0.98 -4.97
C SER A 52 -5.91 -1.21 -6.24
N ALA A 53 -6.49 -2.41 -6.36
CA ALA A 53 -7.48 -2.70 -7.38
C ALA A 53 -8.48 -3.75 -6.92
N VAL A 54 -9.69 -3.63 -7.45
CA VAL A 54 -10.72 -4.66 -7.44
C VAL A 54 -10.84 -5.20 -8.86
N ILE A 55 -10.76 -6.51 -9.04
CA ILE A 55 -10.82 -7.17 -10.34
C ILE A 55 -12.01 -8.15 -10.36
N SER A 56 -12.87 -7.99 -11.35
CA SER A 56 -13.97 -8.91 -11.62
C SER A 56 -13.46 -10.29 -12.01
N GLY A 57 -14.13 -11.35 -11.55
CA GLY A 57 -13.89 -12.71 -12.02
C GLY A 57 -14.08 -12.88 -13.54
N LYS A 58 -14.77 -11.96 -14.21
CA LYS A 58 -14.99 -12.01 -15.68
C LYS A 58 -13.70 -11.86 -16.49
N VAL A 59 -12.65 -11.26 -15.91
CA VAL A 59 -11.37 -10.96 -16.59
C VAL A 59 -10.19 -11.71 -15.99
N THR A 60 -10.43 -12.58 -15.03
CA THR A 60 -9.42 -13.49 -14.48
C THR A 60 -9.44 -14.86 -15.18
N PRO A 61 -8.31 -15.55 -15.34
CA PRO A 61 -8.28 -16.82 -16.08
C PRO A 61 -9.07 -17.95 -15.43
N ASP A 62 -9.29 -17.88 -14.12
CA ASP A 62 -10.00 -18.91 -13.36
C ASP A 62 -11.42 -18.49 -12.94
N GLY A 63 -11.88 -17.31 -13.34
CA GLY A 63 -13.23 -16.81 -13.06
C GLY A 63 -13.47 -16.36 -11.63
N ARG A 64 -12.43 -16.17 -10.81
CA ARG A 64 -12.53 -15.71 -9.41
C ARG A 64 -12.17 -14.24 -9.29
N PRO A 65 -12.93 -13.44 -8.52
CA PRO A 65 -12.59 -12.05 -8.30
C PRO A 65 -11.29 -11.93 -7.50
N LEU A 66 -10.54 -10.86 -7.75
CA LEU A 66 -9.32 -10.55 -7.01
C LEU A 66 -9.43 -9.17 -6.37
N LEU A 67 -8.91 -9.07 -5.16
CA LEU A 67 -8.77 -7.82 -4.42
C LEU A 67 -7.29 -7.63 -4.10
N TRP A 68 -6.70 -6.53 -4.50
CA TRP A 68 -5.29 -6.23 -4.29
C TRP A 68 -5.08 -4.91 -3.58
N ASN A 69 -4.13 -4.91 -2.65
CA ASN A 69 -3.62 -3.71 -2.02
C ASN A 69 -2.11 -3.83 -1.80
N ILE A 70 -1.39 -2.78 -2.09
CA ILE A 70 -0.04 -2.52 -1.59
C ILE A 70 -0.13 -1.35 -0.62
N ARG A 71 0.31 -1.58 0.61
CA ARG A 71 0.13 -0.65 1.72
C ARG A 71 1.40 0.08 2.06
N ASP A 72 1.34 1.41 2.00
CA ASP A 72 2.40 2.30 2.44
C ASP A 72 2.02 2.97 3.77
N THR A 73 2.94 2.98 4.73
CA THR A 73 2.70 3.46 6.09
C THR A 73 4.00 3.63 6.86
N ASP A 74 4.00 4.48 7.89
CA ASP A 74 5.12 4.60 8.84
C ASP A 74 5.24 3.36 9.75
N PHE A 75 4.14 2.60 9.92
CA PHE A 75 4.13 1.32 10.64
C PHE A 75 4.57 0.18 9.72
N ARG A 76 5.86 0.15 9.35
CA ARG A 76 6.37 -0.81 8.36
C ARG A 76 6.37 -2.26 8.84
N LEU A 77 6.41 -2.50 10.16
CA LEU A 77 6.36 -3.84 10.76
C LEU A 77 4.92 -4.24 11.04
N ASN A 78 4.50 -5.36 10.49
CA ASN A 78 3.14 -5.87 10.58
C ASN A 78 3.11 -7.40 10.72
N HIS A 79 1.94 -7.93 10.97
CA HIS A 79 1.66 -9.37 11.00
C HIS A 79 0.23 -9.65 10.53
N MET A 80 -0.06 -10.93 10.27
CA MET A 80 -1.41 -11.42 10.04
C MET A 80 -1.98 -11.92 11.36
N ALA A 81 -3.20 -11.51 11.66
CA ALA A 81 -3.91 -11.90 12.86
C ALA A 81 -5.21 -12.65 12.52
N TYR A 82 -5.43 -13.79 13.17
CA TYR A 82 -6.75 -14.41 13.23
C TYR A 82 -7.55 -13.77 14.36
N VAL A 83 -8.78 -13.41 14.07
CA VAL A 83 -9.70 -12.81 15.03
C VAL A 83 -11.00 -13.61 15.03
N LYS A 84 -11.40 -14.04 16.22
CA LYS A 84 -12.73 -14.59 16.43
C LYS A 84 -13.73 -13.44 16.49
N GLY A 85 -14.46 -13.26 15.40
CA GLY A 85 -15.37 -12.13 15.24
C GLY A 85 -16.75 -12.39 15.86
N GLN A 86 -17.58 -11.36 15.87
CA GLN A 86 -18.93 -11.42 16.43
C GLN A 86 -19.87 -12.30 15.59
N ARG A 87 -19.82 -12.19 14.26
CA ARG A 87 -20.63 -12.98 13.31
C ARG A 87 -19.73 -13.85 12.44
N TYR A 88 -18.59 -13.32 12.01
CA TYR A 88 -17.64 -14.00 11.14
C TYR A 88 -16.24 -13.92 11.72
N ASP A 89 -15.56 -15.05 11.81
CA ASP A 89 -14.12 -15.07 12.07
C ASP A 89 -13.37 -14.53 10.86
N PHE A 90 -12.23 -13.87 11.07
CA PHE A 90 -11.48 -13.31 9.97
C PHE A 90 -9.96 -13.37 10.18
N VAL A 91 -9.21 -13.26 9.09
CA VAL A 91 -7.77 -13.06 9.07
C VAL A 91 -7.48 -11.73 8.39
N ALA A 92 -6.66 -10.89 9.04
CA ALA A 92 -6.33 -9.57 8.53
C ALA A 92 -4.90 -9.14 8.83
N ASN A 93 -4.38 -8.24 8.00
CA ASN A 93 -3.14 -7.52 8.24
C ASN A 93 -3.36 -6.43 9.30
N VAL A 94 -2.48 -6.38 10.29
CA VAL A 94 -2.52 -5.44 11.41
C VAL A 94 -1.14 -4.86 11.70
N ASN A 95 -1.09 -3.64 12.25
CA ASN A 95 0.15 -3.05 12.73
C ASN A 95 0.68 -3.81 13.94
N SER A 96 1.93 -4.26 13.89
CA SER A 96 2.52 -5.02 14.99
C SER A 96 2.71 -4.20 16.26
N ALA A 97 2.84 -2.89 16.14
CA ALA A 97 2.92 -1.97 17.29
C ALA A 97 1.65 -1.98 18.15
N ASN A 98 0.50 -2.38 17.59
CA ASN A 98 -0.79 -2.43 18.30
C ASN A 98 -1.02 -3.74 19.06
N PHE A 99 -0.13 -4.74 18.94
CA PHE A 99 -0.27 -6.02 19.62
C PHE A 99 -0.16 -5.86 21.14
N PRO A 100 -1.02 -6.52 21.96
CA PRO A 100 -2.09 -7.45 21.59
C PRO A 100 -3.45 -6.80 21.34
N ALA A 101 -3.59 -5.47 21.48
CA ALA A 101 -4.88 -4.76 21.39
C ALA A 101 -5.29 -4.54 19.92
N LEU A 102 -5.81 -5.60 19.27
CA LEU A 102 -6.25 -5.54 17.89
C LEU A 102 -7.63 -4.87 17.79
N LYS A 103 -7.69 -3.65 17.29
CA LYS A 103 -8.94 -2.89 17.06
C LYS A 103 -9.02 -2.31 15.66
N GLU A 104 -7.99 -2.52 14.85
CA GLU A 104 -7.84 -2.01 13.49
C GLU A 104 -7.27 -3.09 12.58
N ALA A 105 -7.75 -3.11 11.35
CA ALA A 105 -7.26 -3.97 10.27
C ALA A 105 -7.11 -3.15 9.00
N TRP A 106 -6.21 -3.57 8.12
CA TRP A 106 -5.90 -2.81 6.91
C TRP A 106 -6.27 -3.52 5.61
N MET A 107 -6.27 -4.83 5.63
CA MET A 107 -6.79 -5.70 4.59
C MET A 107 -7.02 -7.09 5.18
N GLY A 108 -8.11 -7.75 4.82
CA GLY A 108 -8.42 -9.09 5.31
C GLY A 108 -9.56 -9.76 4.58
N SER A 109 -9.84 -10.99 5.00
CA SER A 109 -11.01 -11.76 4.56
C SER A 109 -11.61 -12.51 5.74
N ASN A 110 -12.92 -12.73 5.71
CA ASN A 110 -13.63 -13.45 6.75
C ASN A 110 -14.15 -14.83 6.29
N SER A 111 -14.70 -15.58 7.24
CA SER A 111 -15.20 -16.95 7.02
C SER A 111 -16.40 -17.05 6.06
N ALA A 112 -17.06 -15.92 5.74
CA ALA A 112 -18.08 -15.86 4.70
C ALA A 112 -17.49 -15.62 3.30
N GLY A 113 -16.17 -15.46 3.15
CA GLY A 113 -15.50 -15.14 1.89
C GLY A 113 -15.61 -13.69 1.48
N PHE A 114 -16.06 -12.81 2.38
CA PHE A 114 -16.02 -11.37 2.21
C PHE A 114 -14.61 -10.86 2.48
N ALA A 115 -14.06 -10.04 1.58
CA ALA A 115 -12.76 -9.43 1.75
C ALA A 115 -12.84 -7.93 1.53
N LEU A 116 -12.03 -7.19 2.30
CA LEU A 116 -12.05 -5.74 2.33
C LEU A 116 -10.62 -5.19 2.50
N MET A 117 -10.33 -4.10 1.79
CA MET A 117 -9.11 -3.30 1.90
C MET A 117 -9.42 -1.81 1.79
N ASN A 118 -8.45 -0.94 2.12
CA ASN A 118 -8.58 0.49 1.83
C ASN A 118 -7.32 1.12 1.23
N THR A 119 -7.52 2.26 0.56
CA THR A 119 -6.51 3.29 0.34
C THR A 119 -7.02 4.62 0.88
N GLN A 120 -6.19 5.35 1.62
CA GLN A 120 -6.56 6.70 2.06
C GLN A 120 -6.82 7.59 0.84
N SER A 121 -7.91 8.34 0.84
CA SER A 121 -8.16 9.40 -0.13
C SER A 121 -7.81 10.77 0.47
N TYR A 122 -7.46 11.75 -0.37
CA TYR A 122 -7.10 13.10 0.06
C TYR A 122 -7.84 14.19 -0.72
N ASN A 123 -8.91 13.83 -1.43
CA ASN A 123 -9.66 14.76 -2.27
C ASN A 123 -11.20 14.66 -2.15
N LEU A 124 -11.71 13.84 -1.23
CA LEU A 124 -13.15 13.71 -0.99
C LEU A 124 -13.65 14.74 0.03
N VAL A 125 -12.83 15.09 1.03
CA VAL A 125 -13.20 15.97 2.12
C VAL A 125 -12.32 17.22 2.11
N GLU A 126 -12.95 18.39 2.26
CA GLU A 126 -12.23 19.64 2.49
C GLU A 126 -11.93 19.80 3.98
N VAL A 127 -10.65 19.66 4.33
CA VAL A 127 -10.18 19.86 5.70
C VAL A 127 -9.74 21.30 5.85
N LYS A 128 -10.31 22.01 6.81
CA LYS A 128 -9.94 23.39 7.07
C LYS A 128 -8.57 23.49 7.76
N PRO A 129 -7.86 24.61 7.62
CA PRO A 129 -6.61 24.82 8.33
C PRO A 129 -6.77 24.62 9.85
N GLY A 130 -5.96 23.72 10.43
CA GLY A 130 -6.02 23.39 11.87
C GLY A 130 -6.98 22.26 12.24
N GLU A 131 -7.73 21.70 11.30
CA GLU A 131 -8.50 20.47 11.47
C GLU A 131 -7.66 19.25 11.06
N GLU A 132 -7.78 18.15 11.80
CA GLU A 132 -7.18 16.88 11.44
C GLU A 132 -8.13 16.04 10.57
N ARG A 133 -7.58 15.26 9.64
CA ARG A 133 -8.36 14.28 8.89
C ARG A 133 -8.76 13.13 9.81
N GLY A 134 -9.96 12.59 9.59
CA GLY A 134 -10.40 11.41 10.33
C GLY A 134 -9.59 10.17 9.96
N GLU A 135 -9.25 9.36 10.95
CA GLU A 135 -8.44 8.13 10.81
C GLU A 135 -9.22 6.88 11.23
N ALA A 136 -10.52 6.83 10.90
CA ALA A 136 -11.37 5.71 11.30
C ALA A 136 -11.23 4.44 10.41
N ASN A 137 -10.48 4.51 9.32
CA ASN A 137 -10.47 3.49 8.25
C ASN A 137 -10.14 2.08 8.76
N GLY A 138 -9.12 1.92 9.59
CA GLY A 138 -8.73 0.62 10.13
C GLY A 138 -9.80 -0.01 11.03
N ARG A 139 -10.53 0.82 11.80
CA ARG A 139 -11.65 0.36 12.64
C ARG A 139 -12.85 -0.07 11.80
N ILE A 140 -13.10 0.63 10.71
CA ILE A 140 -14.18 0.27 9.77
C ILE A 140 -13.89 -1.09 9.12
N ILE A 141 -12.66 -1.33 8.66
CA ILE A 141 -12.28 -2.63 8.09
C ILE A 141 -12.46 -3.73 9.13
N TYR A 142 -11.96 -3.53 10.35
CA TYR A 142 -12.13 -4.50 11.43
C TYR A 142 -13.61 -4.86 11.65
N ARG A 143 -14.47 -3.85 11.83
CA ARG A 143 -15.90 -4.05 12.09
C ARG A 143 -16.64 -4.64 10.88
N ALA A 144 -16.32 -4.24 9.66
CA ALA A 144 -16.94 -4.80 8.47
C ALA A 144 -16.56 -6.28 8.27
N LEU A 145 -15.30 -6.66 8.54
CA LEU A 145 -14.87 -8.07 8.51
C LEU A 145 -15.61 -8.92 9.55
N GLU A 146 -15.95 -8.37 10.70
CA GLU A 146 -16.76 -9.08 11.69
C GLU A 146 -18.22 -9.29 11.28
N LEU A 147 -18.80 -8.40 10.48
CA LEU A 147 -20.24 -8.26 10.34
C LEU A 147 -20.78 -8.53 8.93
N CYS A 148 -20.01 -8.24 7.87
CA CYS A 148 -20.47 -8.28 6.49
C CYS A 148 -20.06 -9.58 5.80
N ALA A 149 -20.93 -10.10 4.94
CA ALA A 149 -20.67 -11.24 4.06
C ALA A 149 -20.72 -10.88 2.58
N THR A 150 -21.30 -9.74 2.20
CA THR A 150 -21.53 -9.35 0.81
C THR A 150 -21.27 -7.87 0.60
N VAL A 151 -21.06 -7.48 -0.67
CA VAL A 151 -21.03 -6.07 -1.09
C VAL A 151 -22.26 -5.32 -0.60
N GLN A 152 -23.45 -5.93 -0.70
CA GLN A 152 -24.70 -5.30 -0.27
C GLN A 152 -24.76 -5.10 1.25
N GLU A 153 -24.27 -6.06 2.04
CA GLU A 153 -24.18 -5.90 3.51
C GLU A 153 -23.20 -4.79 3.88
N PHE A 154 -22.13 -4.59 3.09
CA PHE A 154 -21.20 -3.48 3.29
C PHE A 154 -21.84 -2.13 2.95
N CYS A 155 -22.66 -2.03 1.90
CA CYS A 155 -23.49 -0.84 1.65
C CYS A 155 -24.33 -0.50 2.89
N HIS A 156 -25.11 -1.48 3.36
CA HIS A 156 -25.94 -1.28 4.55
C HIS A 156 -25.13 -0.90 5.79
N PHE A 157 -23.98 -1.51 5.99
CA PHE A 157 -23.06 -1.16 7.09
C PHE A 157 -22.64 0.32 7.01
N LEU A 158 -22.23 0.82 5.83
CA LEU A 158 -21.86 2.23 5.63
C LEU A 158 -23.05 3.18 5.85
N ASP A 159 -24.27 2.78 5.45
CA ASP A 159 -25.49 3.56 5.65
C ASP A 159 -25.85 3.74 7.13
N THR A 160 -25.52 2.75 7.96
CA THR A 160 -25.80 2.76 9.41
C THR A 160 -24.78 3.55 10.24
N LEU A 161 -23.68 3.98 9.66
CA LEU A 161 -22.66 4.74 10.39
C LEU A 161 -23.17 6.11 10.79
N GLN A 162 -22.86 6.52 12.01
CA GLN A 162 -23.10 7.89 12.47
C GLN A 162 -22.40 8.90 11.55
N LYS A 163 -23.09 9.99 11.22
CA LYS A 163 -22.55 11.07 10.39
C LYS A 163 -22.28 12.33 11.22
N PRO A 164 -21.14 13.02 11.00
CA PRO A 164 -20.04 12.67 10.11
C PRO A 164 -19.31 11.40 10.57
N SER A 165 -18.96 10.52 9.63
CA SER A 165 -18.26 9.26 9.92
C SER A 165 -16.77 9.41 10.18
N TYR A 166 -16.20 10.54 9.79
CA TYR A 166 -14.76 10.82 9.80
C TYR A 166 -13.95 9.80 9.00
N ILE A 167 -14.54 9.26 7.93
CA ILE A 167 -13.89 8.35 6.98
C ILE A 167 -13.61 9.12 5.70
N GLU A 168 -12.40 9.02 5.18
CA GLU A 168 -12.04 9.51 3.86
C GLU A 168 -11.14 8.46 3.18
N ALA A 169 -11.73 7.54 2.42
CA ALA A 169 -10.99 6.43 1.83
C ALA A 169 -11.69 5.81 0.63
N ASN A 170 -10.90 5.13 -0.21
CA ASN A 170 -11.40 4.15 -1.15
C ASN A 170 -11.38 2.77 -0.49
N PHE A 171 -12.49 2.06 -0.47
CA PHE A 171 -12.58 0.68 0.01
C PHE A 171 -12.86 -0.25 -1.17
N GLY A 172 -12.01 -1.25 -1.36
CA GLY A 172 -12.26 -2.35 -2.29
C GLY A 172 -12.87 -3.53 -1.57
N VAL A 173 -13.86 -4.16 -2.20
CA VAL A 173 -14.63 -5.27 -1.63
C VAL A 173 -14.79 -6.37 -2.68
N ILE A 174 -14.62 -7.63 -2.26
CA ILE A 174 -15.09 -8.81 -2.99
C ILE A 174 -15.86 -9.73 -2.04
N ASP A 175 -16.75 -10.56 -2.59
CA ASP A 175 -17.52 -11.52 -1.81
C ASP A 175 -17.68 -12.87 -2.50
N ALA A 176 -18.20 -13.87 -1.75
CA ALA A 176 -18.41 -15.22 -2.24
C ALA A 176 -19.58 -15.38 -3.24
N GLN A 177 -20.38 -14.34 -3.47
CA GLN A 177 -21.43 -14.32 -4.47
C GLN A 177 -20.94 -13.77 -5.82
N GLY A 178 -19.62 -13.45 -5.92
CA GLY A 178 -19.00 -12.87 -7.11
C GLY A 178 -19.07 -11.35 -7.14
N GLY A 179 -19.49 -10.71 -6.05
CA GLY A 179 -19.44 -9.27 -5.87
C GLY A 179 -18.00 -8.76 -5.94
N ALA A 180 -17.80 -7.61 -6.63
CA ALA A 180 -16.51 -6.95 -6.77
C ALA A 180 -16.75 -5.46 -6.95
N ALA A 181 -16.51 -4.64 -5.92
CA ALA A 181 -16.87 -3.22 -5.94
C ALA A 181 -15.81 -2.34 -5.27
N MET A 182 -15.70 -1.09 -5.73
CA MET A 182 -14.90 -0.03 -5.12
C MET A 182 -15.83 1.04 -4.58
N PHE A 183 -15.61 1.46 -3.35
CA PHE A 183 -16.35 2.49 -2.65
C PHE A 183 -15.46 3.68 -2.38
N GLU A 184 -15.85 4.86 -2.82
CA GLU A 184 -15.21 6.13 -2.46
C GLU A 184 -16.04 6.78 -1.35
N VAL A 185 -15.55 6.73 -0.12
CA VAL A 185 -16.31 7.08 1.09
C VAL A 185 -15.82 8.39 1.66
N ASP A 186 -16.73 9.31 1.91
CA ASP A 186 -16.52 10.56 2.61
C ASP A 186 -17.19 10.58 4.00
N TYR A 187 -17.18 11.71 4.66
CA TYR A 187 -17.76 11.87 6.00
C TYR A 187 -19.27 11.66 6.06
N TYR A 188 -19.98 11.77 4.92
CA TYR A 188 -21.44 11.79 4.86
C TYR A 188 -22.06 10.68 4.02
N GLY A 189 -21.29 10.11 3.09
CA GLY A 189 -21.80 9.10 2.17
C GLY A 189 -20.70 8.34 1.44
N TYR A 190 -21.08 7.75 0.32
CA TYR A 190 -20.15 7.05 -0.56
C TYR A 190 -20.65 7.03 -2.00
N THR A 191 -19.72 6.89 -2.94
CA THR A 191 -19.96 6.51 -4.32
C THR A 191 -19.45 5.10 -4.54
N MET A 192 -20.30 4.20 -5.09
CA MET A 192 -19.93 2.82 -5.39
C MET A 192 -19.73 2.63 -6.89
N TYR A 193 -18.70 1.88 -7.26
CA TYR A 193 -18.41 1.43 -8.62
C TYR A 193 -18.34 -0.09 -8.63
N ASP A 194 -19.12 -0.74 -9.51
CA ASP A 194 -19.17 -2.19 -9.64
C ASP A 194 -18.21 -2.67 -10.74
N ALA A 195 -17.19 -3.45 -10.38
CA ALA A 195 -16.22 -4.00 -11.33
C ALA A 195 -16.85 -5.03 -12.31
N ASN A 196 -18.04 -5.55 -11.99
CA ASN A 196 -18.81 -6.42 -12.88
C ASN A 196 -19.68 -5.64 -13.89
N ASN A 197 -19.85 -4.33 -13.69
CA ASN A 197 -20.65 -3.46 -14.56
C ASN A 197 -19.75 -2.77 -15.61
N PRO A 198 -19.92 -3.04 -16.92
CA PRO A 198 -19.09 -2.40 -17.94
C PRO A 198 -19.20 -0.87 -18.01
N LYS A 199 -20.24 -0.27 -17.43
CA LYS A 199 -20.36 1.20 -17.36
C LYS A 199 -19.40 1.79 -16.33
N ASP A 200 -19.15 1.10 -15.23
CA ASP A 200 -18.26 1.53 -14.16
C ASP A 200 -16.81 1.06 -14.39
N ALA A 201 -16.67 -0.14 -14.96
CA ALA A 201 -15.41 -0.82 -15.21
C ALA A 201 -15.36 -1.46 -16.61
N PRO A 202 -15.08 -0.66 -17.66
CA PRO A 202 -15.09 -1.16 -19.05
C PRO A 202 -14.13 -2.34 -19.29
N TYR A 203 -13.06 -2.44 -18.51
CA TYR A 203 -12.06 -3.50 -18.60
C TYR A 203 -12.17 -4.53 -17.47
N GLY A 204 -13.26 -4.51 -16.67
CA GLY A 204 -13.52 -5.48 -15.60
C GLY A 204 -12.63 -5.32 -14.37
N TYR A 205 -12.03 -4.15 -14.17
CA TYR A 205 -11.30 -3.81 -12.94
C TYR A 205 -11.48 -2.34 -12.57
N ILE A 206 -11.19 -2.00 -11.32
CA ILE A 206 -11.18 -0.63 -10.80
C ILE A 206 -9.91 -0.46 -9.96
N ALA A 207 -9.00 0.41 -10.39
CA ALA A 207 -7.79 0.78 -9.63
C ALA A 207 -8.00 2.08 -8.87
N ARG A 208 -7.41 2.19 -7.67
CA ARG A 208 -7.37 3.43 -6.88
C ARG A 208 -6.01 3.57 -6.18
N THR A 209 -5.63 4.83 -6.00
CA THR A 209 -4.51 5.23 -5.15
C THR A 209 -5.00 6.20 -4.07
N ASN A 210 -4.31 7.30 -3.83
CA ASN A 210 -4.69 8.24 -2.78
C ASN A 210 -5.49 9.43 -3.30
N PHE A 211 -6.32 9.18 -4.30
CA PHE A 211 -7.38 10.06 -4.77
C PHE A 211 -8.59 9.24 -5.20
N SER A 212 -9.73 9.89 -5.23
CA SER A 212 -11.03 9.35 -5.63
C SER A 212 -11.54 10.08 -6.86
N PHE A 213 -12.27 9.39 -7.74
CA PHE A 213 -12.83 9.99 -8.95
C PHE A 213 -14.03 10.88 -8.64
N ALA A 214 -14.78 10.57 -7.58
CA ALA A 214 -15.86 11.43 -7.09
C ALA A 214 -15.35 12.67 -6.33
N GLY A 215 -14.03 12.75 -6.02
CA GLY A 215 -13.45 13.84 -5.28
C GLY A 215 -13.07 15.05 -6.14
N LYS A 216 -12.48 16.06 -5.50
CA LYS A 216 -12.02 17.27 -6.18
C LYS A 216 -10.90 16.96 -7.18
N VAL A 217 -11.06 17.43 -8.41
CA VAL A 217 -10.10 17.24 -9.51
C VAL A 217 -8.77 17.93 -9.18
N ASN A 218 -7.67 17.30 -9.56
CA ASN A 218 -6.29 17.76 -9.32
C ASN A 218 -5.93 17.88 -7.82
N GLN A 219 -6.65 17.17 -6.95
CA GLN A 219 -6.32 17.03 -5.53
C GLN A 219 -6.10 15.55 -5.19
N GLY A 220 -5.45 15.30 -4.04
CA GLY A 220 -5.01 13.96 -3.67
C GLY A 220 -3.60 13.66 -4.16
N SER A 221 -3.22 12.39 -4.17
CA SER A 221 -1.86 11.96 -4.56
C SER A 221 -1.86 10.59 -5.24
N GLY A 222 -0.69 10.21 -5.81
CA GLY A 222 -0.49 8.89 -6.41
C GLY A 222 -0.95 8.75 -7.86
N TYR A 223 -1.10 9.84 -8.59
CA TYR A 223 -1.52 9.81 -10.00
C TYR A 223 -0.57 8.97 -10.88
N VAL A 224 0.74 9.07 -10.66
CA VAL A 224 1.74 8.30 -11.44
C VAL A 224 1.59 6.79 -11.16
N ARG A 225 1.41 6.40 -9.90
CA ARG A 225 1.15 5.01 -9.51
C ARG A 225 -0.18 4.49 -10.06
N TYR A 226 -1.21 5.34 -10.09
CA TYR A 226 -2.48 5.04 -10.74
C TYR A 226 -2.28 4.73 -12.24
N MET A 227 -1.57 5.60 -12.97
CA MET A 227 -1.29 5.40 -14.40
C MET A 227 -0.55 4.09 -14.66
N GLU A 228 0.40 3.71 -13.81
CA GLU A 228 1.11 2.44 -13.93
C GLU A 228 0.17 1.25 -13.65
N ALA A 229 -0.57 1.27 -12.54
CA ALA A 229 -1.47 0.18 -12.18
C ALA A 229 -2.59 0.00 -13.22
N ASP A 230 -3.22 1.10 -13.63
CA ASP A 230 -4.31 1.10 -14.61
C ASP A 230 -3.85 0.59 -15.98
N GLY A 231 -2.76 1.14 -16.51
CA GLY A 231 -2.25 0.73 -17.82
C GLY A 231 -1.74 -0.72 -17.85
N THR A 232 -1.20 -1.22 -16.73
CA THR A 232 -0.75 -2.61 -16.60
C THR A 232 -1.93 -3.58 -16.49
N LEU A 233 -2.95 -3.23 -15.71
CA LEU A 233 -4.19 -4.00 -15.59
C LEU A 233 -5.00 -4.02 -16.89
N MET A 234 -5.07 -2.90 -17.62
CA MET A 234 -5.79 -2.81 -18.89
C MET A 234 -5.24 -3.82 -19.92
N GLN A 235 -3.92 -3.91 -20.05
CA GLN A 235 -3.31 -4.87 -20.96
C GLN A 235 -3.57 -6.32 -20.53
N ALA A 236 -3.43 -6.62 -19.25
CA ALA A 236 -3.57 -7.97 -18.72
C ALA A 236 -5.03 -8.46 -18.70
N SER A 237 -5.99 -7.58 -18.46
CA SER A 237 -7.42 -7.93 -18.49
C SER A 237 -7.87 -8.38 -19.87
N ALA A 238 -7.42 -7.68 -20.91
CA ALA A 238 -7.70 -8.05 -22.31
C ALA A 238 -7.14 -9.43 -22.70
N MET A 239 -6.10 -9.90 -22.00
CA MET A 239 -5.41 -11.18 -22.25
C MET A 239 -5.80 -12.26 -21.23
N SER A 240 -6.67 -11.99 -20.28
CA SER A 240 -7.03 -12.87 -19.16
C SER A 240 -5.80 -13.44 -18.40
N GLN A 241 -4.81 -12.59 -18.13
CA GLN A 241 -3.55 -12.98 -17.50
C GLN A 241 -3.47 -12.67 -16.00
N ILE A 242 -4.50 -12.04 -15.43
CA ILE A 242 -4.46 -11.54 -14.06
C ILE A 242 -4.60 -12.70 -13.06
N THR A 243 -3.45 -13.14 -12.51
CA THR A 243 -3.36 -14.12 -11.41
C THR A 243 -2.66 -13.51 -10.21
N PRO A 244 -2.78 -14.06 -8.99
CA PRO A 244 -2.07 -13.54 -7.83
C PRO A 244 -0.55 -13.40 -8.04
N LEU A 245 0.12 -14.41 -8.56
CA LEU A 245 1.55 -14.33 -8.82
C LEU A 245 1.90 -13.29 -9.91
N TRP A 246 1.08 -13.18 -10.95
CA TRP A 246 1.24 -12.13 -11.97
C TRP A 246 1.13 -10.74 -11.32
N MET A 247 0.13 -10.52 -10.45
CA MET A 247 -0.06 -9.23 -9.78
C MET A 247 1.13 -8.87 -8.89
N VAL A 248 1.68 -9.83 -8.15
CA VAL A 248 2.90 -9.56 -7.36
C VAL A 248 4.05 -9.12 -8.26
N ASN A 249 4.28 -9.84 -9.35
CA ASN A 249 5.45 -9.60 -10.21
C ASN A 249 5.30 -8.36 -11.11
N ARG A 250 4.06 -8.00 -11.50
CA ARG A 250 3.80 -6.91 -12.47
C ARG A 250 3.26 -5.64 -11.84
N LEU A 251 2.66 -5.73 -10.64
CA LEU A 251 2.11 -4.59 -9.92
C LEU A 251 2.89 -4.33 -8.63
N SER A 252 2.89 -5.28 -7.67
CA SER A 252 3.51 -5.06 -6.36
C SER A 252 5.02 -4.84 -6.43
N ARG A 253 5.66 -5.27 -7.52
CA ARG A 253 7.09 -5.10 -7.81
C ARG A 253 7.32 -4.31 -9.10
N SER A 254 6.40 -3.41 -9.47
CA SER A 254 6.60 -2.55 -10.63
C SER A 254 7.48 -1.37 -10.30
N PHE A 255 8.59 -1.26 -11.01
CA PHE A 255 9.49 -0.10 -11.03
C PHE A 255 9.39 0.64 -12.36
N CYS A 256 8.17 0.69 -12.90
CA CYS A 256 7.83 1.44 -14.09
C CYS A 256 7.20 2.78 -13.69
N ASN A 257 7.63 3.84 -14.34
CA ASN A 257 7.02 5.17 -14.29
C ASN A 257 6.57 5.53 -15.70
N ARG A 258 5.27 5.34 -15.98
CA ARG A 258 4.71 5.59 -17.32
C ARG A 258 4.76 7.05 -17.74
N LEU A 259 4.69 7.97 -16.78
CA LEU A 259 4.78 9.39 -17.09
C LEU A 259 6.16 9.78 -17.63
N LEU A 260 7.21 9.22 -17.04
CA LEU A 260 8.59 9.46 -17.45
C LEU A 260 9.07 8.47 -18.52
N GLN A 261 8.26 7.48 -18.88
CA GLN A 261 8.62 6.37 -19.78
C GLN A 261 9.88 5.62 -19.31
N VAL A 262 9.99 5.38 -18.01
CA VAL A 262 11.11 4.65 -17.38
C VAL A 262 10.59 3.33 -16.85
N ASP A 263 11.24 2.23 -17.20
CA ASP A 263 11.15 0.94 -16.52
C ASP A 263 12.57 0.50 -16.11
N LEU A 264 12.82 0.37 -14.81
CA LEU A 264 14.16 0.02 -14.32
C LEU A 264 14.60 -1.39 -14.76
N ARG A 265 13.67 -2.25 -15.22
CA ARG A 265 13.97 -3.58 -15.76
C ARG A 265 14.53 -3.57 -17.19
N ASP A 266 14.38 -2.46 -17.92
CA ASP A 266 14.78 -2.35 -19.33
C ASP A 266 16.30 -2.38 -19.58
N GLY A 267 17.11 -2.63 -18.58
CA GLY A 267 18.54 -2.87 -18.73
C GLY A 267 19.39 -1.65 -19.17
N CYS A 268 18.78 -0.61 -19.77
CA CYS A 268 19.47 0.63 -20.12
C CYS A 268 19.90 1.43 -18.88
N HIS A 269 19.24 1.22 -17.75
CA HIS A 269 19.54 1.83 -16.47
C HIS A 269 20.65 1.14 -15.70
N ASN A 270 21.09 -0.05 -16.13
CA ASN A 270 22.22 -0.80 -15.59
C ASN A 270 23.49 -0.56 -16.39
N GLN A 271 23.67 0.65 -16.94
CA GLN A 271 24.91 1.02 -17.61
C GLN A 271 26.04 1.19 -16.58
N PRO A 272 27.30 0.88 -16.95
CA PRO A 272 28.43 1.03 -16.02
C PRO A 272 28.60 2.44 -15.46
N GLU A 273 28.19 3.45 -16.23
CA GLU A 273 28.25 4.86 -15.85
C GLU A 273 27.09 5.29 -14.93
N ALA A 274 26.03 4.50 -14.82
CA ALA A 274 24.89 4.78 -13.95
C ALA A 274 25.28 4.52 -12.49
N SER A 275 24.79 5.36 -11.59
CA SER A 275 25.04 5.18 -10.14
C SER A 275 24.33 3.98 -9.53
N GLY A 276 23.35 3.40 -10.21
CA GLY A 276 22.47 2.35 -9.69
C GLY A 276 21.45 2.82 -8.66
N TRP A 277 21.41 4.13 -8.35
CA TRP A 277 20.52 4.75 -7.38
C TRP A 277 19.44 5.59 -8.07
N PHE A 278 18.19 5.38 -7.64
CA PHE A 278 17.02 6.06 -8.19
C PHE A 278 16.18 6.68 -7.08
N VAL A 279 15.47 7.75 -7.40
CA VAL A 279 14.50 8.35 -6.48
C VAL A 279 13.34 7.37 -6.27
N ASP A 280 13.01 7.10 -5.02
CA ASP A 280 12.00 6.11 -4.61
C ASP A 280 10.56 6.69 -4.61
N GLN A 281 10.34 7.78 -5.29
CA GLN A 281 9.03 8.39 -5.37
C GLN A 281 8.20 7.77 -6.46
N ASP A 282 7.08 7.77 -6.73
CA ASP A 282 6.25 7.43 -7.89
C ASP A 282 6.28 5.98 -8.39
N PHE A 283 7.18 5.11 -7.94
CA PHE A 283 7.05 3.66 -8.15
C PHE A 283 5.95 3.08 -7.24
N ILE A 284 5.37 1.94 -7.65
CA ILE A 284 4.35 1.27 -6.83
C ILE A 284 4.94 0.81 -5.50
N PRO A 285 6.02 -0.03 -5.44
CA PRO A 285 6.68 -0.35 -4.18
C PRO A 285 7.66 0.77 -3.78
N ARG A 286 7.62 1.21 -2.52
CA ARG A 286 8.42 2.32 -1.99
C ARG A 286 8.99 2.00 -0.62
N ASN A 287 9.90 2.83 -0.12
CA ASN A 287 10.49 2.66 1.21
C ASN A 287 9.43 2.54 2.33
N SER A 288 8.31 3.25 2.21
CA SER A 288 7.18 3.17 3.15
C SER A 288 6.28 1.94 2.99
N THR A 289 6.51 1.11 1.96
CA THR A 289 5.69 -0.08 1.73
C THR A 289 5.91 -1.13 2.81
N SER A 290 4.83 -1.57 3.42
CA SER A 290 4.82 -2.51 4.54
C SER A 290 4.32 -3.90 4.20
N CYS A 291 3.49 -4.03 3.17
CA CYS A 291 3.00 -5.31 2.65
C CYS A 291 2.33 -5.14 1.28
N SER A 292 2.15 -6.27 0.59
CA SER A 292 1.19 -6.42 -0.49
C SER A 292 0.37 -7.68 -0.28
N ILE A 293 -0.96 -7.56 -0.41
CA ILE A 293 -1.86 -8.69 -0.24
C ILE A 293 -2.81 -8.74 -1.43
N ILE A 294 -3.02 -9.96 -1.95
CA ILE A 294 -4.04 -10.24 -2.95
C ILE A 294 -5.01 -11.25 -2.34
N VAL A 295 -6.29 -10.90 -2.25
CA VAL A 295 -7.31 -11.88 -1.91
C VAL A 295 -7.91 -12.42 -3.18
N GLN A 296 -7.78 -13.73 -3.39
CA GLN A 296 -8.45 -14.48 -4.43
C GLN A 296 -9.75 -15.01 -3.85
N GLY A 297 -10.86 -14.48 -4.33
CA GLY A 297 -12.19 -14.91 -3.93
C GLY A 297 -12.55 -16.31 -4.46
N VAL A 298 -13.80 -16.66 -4.31
CA VAL A 298 -14.40 -17.90 -4.83
C VAL A 298 -15.40 -17.57 -5.93
N LYS A 299 -15.76 -18.58 -6.73
CA LYS A 299 -16.90 -18.47 -7.67
C LYS A 299 -18.20 -18.57 -6.90
N PRO A 300 -19.29 -17.98 -7.41
CA PRO A 300 -20.61 -18.21 -6.84
C PRO A 300 -20.91 -19.70 -6.71
N GLY A 301 -21.31 -20.11 -5.49
CA GLY A 301 -21.58 -21.51 -5.15
C GLY A 301 -20.37 -22.35 -4.69
N GLU A 302 -19.15 -21.85 -4.79
CA GLU A 302 -17.99 -22.48 -4.14
C GLU A 302 -17.99 -22.20 -2.63
N ASN A 303 -17.31 -23.05 -1.87
CA ASN A 303 -17.18 -22.87 -0.43
C ASN A 303 -16.38 -21.61 -0.11
N PRO A 304 -16.93 -20.64 0.66
CA PRO A 304 -16.23 -19.42 1.06
C PRO A 304 -14.89 -19.64 1.78
N ALA A 305 -14.72 -20.78 2.47
CA ALA A 305 -13.49 -21.14 3.15
C ALA A 305 -12.30 -21.36 2.20
N LEU A 306 -12.53 -21.42 0.87
CA LEU A 306 -11.49 -21.48 -0.16
C LEU A 306 -10.96 -20.10 -0.56
N THR A 307 -11.54 -19.01 -0.06
CA THR A 307 -11.01 -17.67 -0.25
C THR A 307 -9.59 -17.59 0.28
N THR A 308 -8.65 -17.21 -0.57
CA THR A 308 -7.22 -17.29 -0.29
C THR A 308 -6.60 -15.91 -0.22
N LEU A 309 -5.94 -15.59 0.90
CA LEU A 309 -5.13 -14.40 1.02
C LEU A 309 -3.68 -14.74 0.62
N TRP A 310 -3.29 -14.32 -0.56
CA TRP A 310 -1.90 -14.36 -1.00
C TRP A 310 -1.16 -13.18 -0.37
N THR A 311 -0.37 -13.47 0.65
CA THR A 311 0.18 -12.47 1.57
C THR A 311 1.67 -12.33 1.39
N LEU A 312 2.13 -11.11 1.17
CA LEU A 312 3.51 -10.72 1.10
C LEU A 312 3.76 -9.62 2.14
N LEU A 313 4.36 -9.99 3.29
CA LEU A 313 4.67 -9.06 4.37
C LEU A 313 6.03 -8.42 4.17
N GLY A 314 6.14 -7.16 4.59
CA GLY A 314 7.34 -6.34 4.41
C GLY A 314 7.37 -5.64 3.05
N TYR A 315 8.56 -5.28 2.59
CA TYR A 315 8.79 -4.63 1.31
C TYR A 315 8.70 -5.66 0.17
N PRO A 316 7.75 -5.57 -0.78
CA PRO A 316 7.48 -6.63 -1.75
C PRO A 316 8.68 -7.10 -2.56
N PRO A 317 9.62 -6.22 -2.98
CA PRO A 317 10.83 -6.66 -3.69
C PRO A 317 11.77 -7.55 -2.88
N THR A 318 11.69 -7.54 -1.56
CA THR A 318 12.51 -8.35 -0.66
C THR A 318 11.69 -9.35 0.17
N GLY A 319 10.42 -9.57 -0.18
CA GLY A 319 9.51 -10.49 0.49
C GLY A 319 9.17 -11.73 -0.34
N LEU A 320 8.41 -12.64 0.24
CA LEU A 320 7.86 -13.85 -0.41
C LEU A 320 6.35 -13.91 -0.25
N LEU A 321 5.69 -14.35 -1.31
CA LEU A 321 4.25 -14.58 -1.35
C LEU A 321 3.90 -15.91 -0.70
N VAL A 322 3.06 -15.89 0.36
CA VAL A 322 2.57 -17.08 1.04
C VAL A 322 1.04 -17.08 1.10
N PRO A 323 0.37 -18.25 0.95
CA PRO A 323 -1.08 -18.33 1.03
C PRO A 323 -1.55 -18.40 2.48
N LEU A 324 -2.72 -17.80 2.76
CA LEU A 324 -3.43 -17.93 4.03
C LEU A 324 -4.91 -18.15 3.80
N TRP A 325 -5.55 -18.82 4.73
CA TRP A 325 -6.99 -19.03 4.81
C TRP A 325 -7.51 -18.60 6.18
N VAL A 326 -8.81 -18.33 6.28
CA VAL A 326 -9.44 -18.01 7.57
C VAL A 326 -9.43 -19.26 8.45
N SER A 327 -8.47 -19.32 9.34
CA SER A 327 -8.25 -20.42 10.28
C SER A 327 -7.48 -19.90 11.49
N ASP A 328 -7.71 -20.48 12.67
CA ASP A 328 -6.91 -20.25 13.88
C ASP A 328 -5.52 -20.88 13.81
N ASN A 329 -5.29 -21.76 12.85
CA ASN A 329 -3.97 -22.34 12.55
C ASN A 329 -3.11 -21.34 11.75
N MET A 330 -2.69 -20.25 12.41
CA MET A 330 -1.83 -19.24 11.78
C MET A 330 -0.38 -19.72 11.69
N PRO A 331 0.24 -19.73 10.48
CA PRO A 331 1.64 -20.16 10.36
C PRO A 331 2.57 -19.16 11.03
N PRO A 332 3.60 -19.62 11.79
CA PRO A 332 4.51 -18.77 12.55
C PRO A 332 5.18 -17.66 11.72
N MET A 333 5.48 -17.94 10.45
CA MET A 333 6.16 -17.00 9.56
C MET A 333 5.41 -15.68 9.33
N VAL A 334 4.09 -15.64 9.50
CA VAL A 334 3.25 -14.44 9.31
C VAL A 334 2.56 -13.98 10.58
N ALA A 335 2.54 -14.80 11.64
CA ALA A 335 1.98 -14.45 12.95
C ALA A 335 2.94 -13.54 13.73
N TYR A 336 2.41 -12.86 14.76
CA TYR A 336 3.26 -12.04 15.64
C TYR A 336 4.25 -12.90 16.42
N ASP A 337 5.53 -12.52 16.36
CA ASP A 337 6.62 -13.10 17.15
C ASP A 337 7.26 -12.01 18.02
N ALA A 338 7.28 -12.23 19.32
CA ALA A 338 7.81 -11.25 20.29
C ALA A 338 9.32 -10.95 20.11
N ARG A 339 10.09 -11.89 19.53
CA ARG A 339 11.52 -11.70 19.23
C ARG A 339 11.73 -10.57 18.22
N PHE A 340 10.84 -10.48 17.23
CA PHE A 340 10.91 -9.51 16.14
C PHE A 340 9.96 -8.33 16.35
N LYS A 341 9.05 -8.41 17.32
CA LYS A 341 7.93 -7.48 17.52
C LYS A 341 7.09 -7.30 16.25
N ALA A 342 7.02 -8.32 15.43
CA ALA A 342 6.32 -8.40 14.15
C ALA A 342 6.25 -9.86 13.68
N ALA A 343 5.66 -10.12 12.52
CA ALA A 343 5.86 -11.40 11.84
C ALA A 343 7.33 -11.57 11.40
N PRO A 344 7.91 -12.78 11.49
CA PRO A 344 9.27 -13.04 11.01
C PRO A 344 9.49 -12.59 9.56
N LEU A 345 8.59 -12.91 8.63
CA LEU A 345 8.72 -12.48 7.23
C LEU A 345 8.67 -10.96 7.07
N SER A 346 7.81 -10.27 7.83
CA SER A 346 7.77 -8.80 7.79
C SER A 346 9.10 -8.21 8.25
N HIS A 347 9.62 -8.68 9.39
CA HIS A 347 10.89 -8.20 9.94
C HIS A 347 12.07 -8.48 8.99
N GLN A 348 12.18 -9.70 8.44
CA GLN A 348 13.29 -10.06 7.57
C GLN A 348 13.27 -9.28 6.26
N SER A 349 12.09 -9.16 5.64
CA SER A 349 11.92 -8.39 4.41
C SER A 349 12.30 -6.91 4.60
N ILE A 350 11.77 -6.25 5.64
CA ILE A 350 12.08 -4.85 5.95
C ILE A 350 13.56 -4.67 6.30
N SER A 351 14.12 -5.55 7.14
CA SER A 351 15.53 -5.52 7.51
C SER A 351 16.46 -5.69 6.30
N MET A 352 16.10 -6.53 5.35
CA MET A 352 16.84 -6.71 4.11
C MET A 352 16.75 -5.47 3.22
N ALA A 353 15.56 -4.90 3.06
CA ALA A 353 15.35 -3.66 2.33
C ALA A 353 16.18 -2.51 2.91
N ASP A 354 16.13 -2.33 4.22
CA ASP A 354 16.86 -1.25 4.91
C ASP A 354 18.39 -1.40 4.81
N ARG A 355 18.90 -2.63 4.82
CA ARG A 355 20.34 -2.86 4.74
C ARG A 355 20.92 -2.84 3.33
N GLN A 356 20.16 -3.21 2.31
CA GLN A 356 20.68 -3.44 0.95
C GLN A 356 20.08 -2.52 -0.10
N VAL A 357 18.80 -2.15 0.05
CA VAL A 357 18.10 -1.34 -0.95
C VAL A 357 18.14 0.14 -0.58
N PHE A 358 17.89 0.46 0.70
CA PHE A 358 17.86 1.82 1.22
C PHE A 358 19.03 2.13 2.15
N ALA A 359 20.10 1.31 2.11
CA ALA A 359 21.19 1.34 3.08
C ALA A 359 22.13 2.53 2.94
N TYR A 360 22.10 3.21 1.79
CA TYR A 360 23.01 4.31 1.54
C TYR A 360 22.40 5.62 1.97
N HIS A 361 22.86 6.15 3.11
CA HIS A 361 22.33 7.35 3.71
C HIS A 361 23.36 8.49 3.63
N GLN A 362 23.25 9.35 2.64
CA GLN A 362 24.00 10.60 2.54
C GLN A 362 23.05 11.80 2.54
N GLY A 363 23.03 12.54 3.65
CA GLY A 363 22.26 13.75 3.80
C GLY A 363 20.78 13.55 4.08
N MET A 364 20.01 14.66 4.10
CA MET A 364 18.57 14.66 4.38
C MET A 364 17.79 14.07 3.19
N GLY A 365 16.80 13.21 3.47
CA GLY A 365 15.92 12.62 2.45
C GLY A 365 16.48 11.38 1.75
N THR A 366 17.55 10.77 2.26
CA THR A 366 18.19 9.58 1.67
C THR A 366 17.32 8.33 1.69
N GLY A 367 16.33 8.23 2.56
CA GLY A 367 15.31 7.17 2.53
C GLY A 367 14.41 7.19 1.29
N LYS A 368 14.54 8.22 0.44
CA LYS A 368 13.84 8.35 -0.85
C LYS A 368 14.62 7.79 -2.04
N TYR A 369 15.81 7.26 -1.83
CA TYR A 369 16.64 6.66 -2.88
C TYR A 369 16.69 5.14 -2.69
N LEU A 370 16.47 4.43 -3.78
CA LEU A 370 16.60 2.98 -3.84
C LEU A 370 17.84 2.57 -4.65
N HIS A 371 18.50 1.52 -4.23
CA HIS A 371 19.58 0.86 -4.95
C HIS A 371 19.02 -0.25 -5.86
N TRP A 372 18.80 0.08 -7.13
CA TRP A 372 18.19 -0.85 -8.07
C TRP A 372 19.01 -2.13 -8.29
N GLU A 373 20.34 -2.01 -8.42
CA GLU A 373 21.21 -3.18 -8.65
C GLU A 373 21.18 -4.19 -7.50
N ALA A 374 20.86 -3.78 -6.29
CA ALA A 374 20.64 -4.70 -5.18
C ALA A 374 19.38 -5.56 -5.38
N LEU A 375 18.38 -5.05 -6.10
CA LEU A 375 17.14 -5.77 -6.39
C LEU A 375 17.23 -6.59 -7.68
N TRP A 376 17.82 -6.00 -8.73
CA TRP A 376 17.85 -6.56 -10.07
C TRP A 376 19.09 -6.10 -10.82
N ASN A 377 19.91 -7.05 -11.27
CA ASN A 377 21.15 -6.76 -11.97
C ASN A 377 21.44 -7.75 -13.11
N ARG A 378 22.45 -7.43 -13.94
CA ARG A 378 22.86 -8.26 -15.09
C ARG A 378 23.45 -9.61 -14.69
N GLN A 379 24.02 -9.71 -13.50
CA GLN A 379 24.62 -10.93 -12.98
C GLN A 379 23.56 -11.96 -12.54
N GLY A 380 22.29 -11.56 -12.43
CA GLY A 380 21.18 -12.43 -12.03
C GLY A 380 21.16 -12.75 -10.53
N ASN A 381 21.89 -11.98 -9.71
CA ASN A 381 22.01 -12.19 -8.27
C ASN A 381 21.38 -11.10 -7.40
N GLY A 382 20.57 -10.21 -7.98
CA GLY A 382 19.75 -9.26 -7.23
C GLY A 382 18.71 -9.98 -6.35
N LEU A 383 18.30 -9.34 -5.26
CA LEU A 383 17.41 -9.93 -4.26
C LEU A 383 16.11 -10.50 -4.86
N MET A 384 15.46 -9.75 -5.77
CA MET A 384 14.27 -10.23 -6.48
C MET A 384 14.58 -11.46 -7.34
N GLN A 385 15.74 -11.47 -8.04
CA GLN A 385 16.14 -12.57 -8.90
C GLN A 385 16.46 -13.84 -8.10
N GLN A 386 16.93 -13.71 -6.86
CA GLN A 386 17.18 -14.83 -5.97
C GLN A 386 15.88 -15.36 -5.30
N LEU A 387 14.94 -14.50 -4.95
CA LEU A 387 13.70 -14.88 -4.26
C LEU A 387 12.61 -15.41 -5.21
N GLN A 388 12.49 -14.87 -6.43
CA GLN A 388 11.43 -15.23 -7.38
C GLN A 388 11.37 -16.74 -7.75
N PRO A 389 12.47 -17.48 -7.93
CA PRO A 389 12.39 -18.91 -8.19
C PRO A 389 11.77 -19.72 -7.06
N LEU A 390 12.14 -19.41 -5.82
CA LEU A 390 11.53 -20.00 -4.61
C LEU A 390 10.04 -19.65 -4.53
N GLU A 391 9.69 -18.39 -4.72
CA GLU A 391 8.29 -17.94 -4.70
C GLU A 391 7.43 -18.65 -5.74
N ALA A 392 7.94 -18.81 -6.97
CA ALA A 392 7.24 -19.53 -8.02
C ALA A 392 7.04 -21.03 -7.68
N GLU A 393 7.98 -21.63 -6.95
CA GLU A 393 7.85 -22.99 -6.44
C GLU A 393 6.79 -23.09 -5.34
N LEU A 394 6.84 -22.20 -4.33
CA LEU A 394 5.87 -22.13 -3.24
C LEU A 394 4.45 -21.85 -3.77
N TYR A 395 4.33 -20.95 -4.74
CA TYR A 395 3.05 -20.67 -5.39
C TYR A 395 2.49 -21.89 -6.11
N ARG A 396 3.29 -22.61 -6.92
CA ARG A 396 2.85 -23.84 -7.60
C ARG A 396 2.40 -24.91 -6.61
N GLN A 397 3.12 -25.11 -5.53
CA GLN A 397 2.78 -26.08 -4.49
C GLN A 397 1.45 -25.72 -3.83
N SER A 398 1.24 -24.45 -3.54
CA SER A 398 0.01 -23.91 -2.93
C SER A 398 -1.19 -24.04 -3.89
N GLU A 399 -1.02 -23.69 -5.17
CA GLU A 399 -2.08 -23.83 -6.19
C GLU A 399 -2.46 -25.30 -6.43
N ALA A 400 -1.49 -26.23 -6.39
CA ALA A 400 -1.78 -27.65 -6.49
C ALA A 400 -2.67 -28.13 -5.30
N THR A 401 -2.39 -27.65 -4.11
CA THR A 401 -3.21 -27.93 -2.91
C THR A 401 -4.60 -27.31 -3.04
N LEU A 402 -4.70 -26.03 -3.42
CA LEU A 402 -5.96 -25.36 -3.67
C LEU A 402 -6.80 -26.07 -4.73
N THR A 403 -6.18 -26.57 -5.79
CA THR A 403 -6.89 -27.31 -6.84
C THR A 403 -7.56 -28.56 -6.29
N ARG A 404 -6.89 -29.32 -5.43
CA ARG A 404 -7.48 -30.49 -4.76
C ARG A 404 -8.65 -30.08 -3.84
N TRP A 405 -8.48 -28.99 -3.07
CA TRP A 405 -9.54 -28.51 -2.18
C TRP A 405 -10.75 -27.96 -2.93
N ARG A 406 -10.55 -27.31 -4.06
CA ARG A 406 -11.62 -26.87 -4.95
C ARG A 406 -12.40 -28.07 -5.51
N GLN A 407 -11.72 -29.17 -5.84
CA GLN A 407 -12.36 -30.43 -6.26
C GLN A 407 -13.12 -31.12 -5.12
N SER A 408 -12.59 -31.11 -3.90
CA SER A 408 -13.25 -31.70 -2.71
C SER A 408 -14.31 -30.77 -2.11
N GLY A 409 -14.38 -29.50 -2.54
CA GLY A 409 -15.33 -28.49 -2.06
C GLY A 409 -14.99 -27.85 -0.72
N LYS A 410 -13.83 -28.15 -0.12
CA LYS A 410 -13.43 -27.57 1.18
C LYS A 410 -11.91 -27.68 1.41
N PRO A 411 -11.33 -26.77 2.23
CA PRO A 411 -9.97 -26.93 2.71
C PRO A 411 -9.84 -28.15 3.63
N ASP A 412 -8.66 -28.78 3.63
CA ASP A 412 -8.27 -29.81 4.59
C ASP A 412 -7.28 -29.24 5.60
N GLN A 413 -7.63 -29.24 6.88
CA GLN A 413 -6.83 -28.64 7.95
C GLN A 413 -5.48 -29.33 8.16
N LYS A 414 -5.41 -30.65 7.95
CA LYS A 414 -4.16 -31.40 8.06
C LYS A 414 -3.23 -31.06 6.90
N GLU A 415 -3.75 -31.08 5.66
CA GLU A 415 -2.96 -30.64 4.49
C GLU A 415 -2.53 -29.18 4.60
N MET A 416 -3.37 -28.28 5.13
CA MET A 416 -3.03 -26.88 5.37
C MET A 416 -1.82 -26.76 6.29
N LYS A 417 -1.83 -27.46 7.42
CA LYS A 417 -0.72 -27.47 8.36
C LYS A 417 0.57 -28.01 7.70
N GLN A 418 0.47 -29.11 6.98
CA GLN A 418 1.61 -29.71 6.26
C GLN A 418 2.16 -28.75 5.18
N LEU A 419 1.30 -28.03 4.47
CA LEU A 419 1.71 -27.04 3.49
C LEU A 419 2.47 -25.88 4.17
N TYR A 420 1.97 -25.37 5.30
CA TYR A 420 2.65 -24.31 6.05
C TYR A 420 4.02 -24.75 6.56
N GLU A 421 4.13 -25.95 7.11
CA GLU A 421 5.41 -26.53 7.55
C GLU A 421 6.41 -26.68 6.39
N ALA A 422 5.95 -27.13 5.23
CA ALA A 422 6.79 -27.27 4.04
C ALA A 422 7.25 -25.90 3.48
N ILE A 423 6.37 -24.89 3.47
CA ILE A 423 6.70 -23.52 3.08
C ILE A 423 7.74 -22.94 4.04
N GLU A 424 7.51 -23.07 5.35
CA GLU A 424 8.43 -22.55 6.38
C GLU A 424 9.81 -23.18 6.25
N ALA A 425 9.91 -24.49 6.09
CA ALA A 425 11.18 -25.19 5.90
C ALA A 425 11.98 -24.62 4.71
N LYS A 426 11.33 -24.38 3.58
CA LYS A 426 11.98 -23.77 2.40
C LYS A 426 12.41 -22.32 2.62
N ILE A 427 11.61 -21.55 3.35
CA ILE A 427 11.97 -20.15 3.71
C ILE A 427 13.20 -20.14 4.61
N GLN A 428 13.30 -21.08 5.57
CA GLN A 428 14.48 -21.18 6.45
C GLN A 428 15.80 -21.51 5.71
N GLU A 429 15.70 -22.06 4.51
CA GLU A 429 16.85 -22.30 3.62
C GLU A 429 17.18 -21.09 2.72
N SER A 430 16.34 -20.05 2.74
CA SER A 430 16.43 -18.88 1.87
C SER A 430 17.14 -17.68 2.53
N LEU A 431 17.20 -16.58 1.79
CA LEU A 431 17.66 -15.28 2.29
C LEU A 431 16.77 -14.71 3.41
N LEU A 432 15.53 -15.17 3.54
CA LEU A 432 14.54 -14.70 4.51
C LEU A 432 14.47 -15.58 5.78
N ARG A 433 15.44 -16.43 6.01
CA ARG A 433 15.54 -17.23 7.26
C ARG A 433 15.61 -16.33 8.50
N TRP A 434 15.07 -16.78 9.63
CA TRP A 434 15.09 -16.09 10.92
C TRP A 434 15.59 -16.94 12.09
#